data_229bc0e367d9489cd50bfd8e9b328800
#
_entry.id   229bc0e367d9489cd50bfd8e9b328800
#
_cell.length_a   1.000
_cell.length_b   1.000
_cell.length_c   1.000
_cell.angle_alpha   90.00
_cell.angle_beta   90.00
_cell.angle_gamma   90.00
#
_symmetry.space_group_name_H-M   'P 1'
#
loop_
_entity.id
_entity.type
_entity.pdbx_description
1 polymer ?
#
loop_
_entity_poly.entity_id
_entity_poly.type
_entity_poly.pdbx_seq_one_letter_code
_entity_poly.pdbx_strand_id
1 'polypeptide(L)'
;VRFALVLMACAVLALGAGCGERKERTGPNGTERLQLMLDFFPNADHTPIYAAQAGGHFKDLGLDVQVRAPADPAAPLRQAAAGRVDLALSYEPEVIRARDKGVDVVAVGALVQQPLTSIISLPDAGIRTPKDLRGKKVGTAGIDYQSAFLQAILQKAGVDPAGVMERNVGFDLNPALLTKKVDATLGSFWNYEGIDLRLKKRNPQVIRVDKAGVPTYDELVFVASSKTVKEKGDAIRGFLGAIARGVRDLRANPKKGLDALLAANRDLDPRLQSEVLKVTLPLYAPPAGRPFGWQEPTEWSAFGKFMRDSGLIQKGAGGAFTNDLLPGGGL
;
A
#
# COMPACT_ATOMS: atom_id res chain seq x y z
N VAL A 1 -79.65 -32.15 7.39
CA VAL A 1 -78.17 -32.14 7.52
C VAL A 1 -77.68 -30.84 6.92
N ARG A 2 -77.29 -29.86 7.74
CA ARG A 2 -76.84 -28.54 7.32
C ARG A 2 -75.34 -28.45 7.55
N PHE A 3 -74.57 -28.21 6.50
CA PHE A 3 -73.16 -27.86 6.59
C PHE A 3 -73.03 -26.34 6.50
N ALA A 4 -72.41 -25.75 7.55
CA ALA A 4 -72.01 -24.35 7.58
C ALA A 4 -70.55 -24.27 7.14
N LEU A 5 -70.22 -23.53 6.09
CA LEU A 5 -68.89 -23.18 5.66
C LEU A 5 -68.43 -21.95 6.47
N VAL A 6 -67.32 -22.10 7.20
CA VAL A 6 -66.58 -20.99 7.80
C VAL A 6 -65.40 -20.72 6.91
N LEU A 7 -65.38 -19.57 6.23
CA LEU A 7 -64.21 -19.03 5.50
C LEU A 7 -63.30 -18.33 6.52
N MET A 8 -62.12 -18.90 6.71
CA MET A 8 -61.03 -18.30 7.53
C MET A 8 -60.01 -17.65 6.59
N ALA A 9 -60.07 -16.33 6.51
CA ALA A 9 -59.12 -15.54 5.73
C ALA A 9 -57.76 -15.49 6.49
N CYS A 10 -56.74 -16.21 6.01
CA CYS A 10 -55.36 -16.07 6.45
C CYS A 10 -54.68 -14.88 5.76
N ALA A 11 -54.57 -13.76 6.47
CA ALA A 11 -53.71 -12.66 6.07
C ALA A 11 -52.28 -13.04 6.35
N VAL A 12 -51.48 -13.39 5.32
CA VAL A 12 -50.04 -13.60 5.41
C VAL A 12 -49.36 -12.24 5.37
N LEU A 13 -48.95 -11.72 6.54
CA LEU A 13 -48.00 -10.63 6.64
C LEU A 13 -46.59 -11.16 6.28
N ALA A 14 -46.14 -10.92 5.07
CA ALA A 14 -44.76 -11.11 4.68
C ALA A 14 -43.92 -9.98 5.29
N LEU A 15 -43.38 -10.21 6.48
CA LEU A 15 -42.27 -9.42 7.04
C LEU A 15 -41.00 -9.74 6.26
N GLY A 16 -40.73 -8.93 5.25
CA GLY A 16 -39.43 -8.93 4.57
C GLY A 16 -38.34 -8.51 5.54
N ALA A 17 -37.74 -9.49 6.20
CA ALA A 17 -36.46 -9.29 6.90
C ALA A 17 -35.35 -9.11 5.84
N GLY A 18 -35.18 -7.89 5.35
CA GLY A 18 -34.00 -7.49 4.63
C GLY A 18 -32.83 -7.45 5.59
N CYS A 19 -32.11 -8.57 5.76
CA CYS A 19 -30.77 -8.59 6.34
C CYS A 19 -29.80 -7.95 5.36
N GLY A 20 -29.89 -6.62 5.17
CA GLY A 20 -28.77 -5.82 4.70
C GLY A 20 -27.90 -5.58 5.92
N GLU A 21 -26.70 -6.15 5.97
CA GLU A 21 -25.66 -5.71 6.89
C GLU A 21 -25.47 -4.19 6.70
N ARG A 22 -26.13 -3.40 7.54
CA ARG A 22 -25.76 -2.00 7.72
C ARG A 22 -24.37 -2.02 8.32
N LYS A 23 -23.34 -1.79 7.49
CA LYS A 23 -22.06 -1.34 8.01
C LYS A 23 -22.35 -0.18 8.95
N GLU A 24 -22.10 -0.33 10.26
CA GLU A 24 -22.23 0.75 11.20
C GLU A 24 -21.33 1.89 10.71
N ARG A 25 -21.95 2.94 10.17
CA ARG A 25 -21.25 4.12 9.63
C ARG A 25 -20.68 5.01 10.74
N THR A 26 -21.17 4.85 11.97
CA THR A 26 -20.76 5.64 13.13
C THR A 26 -19.98 4.77 14.11
N GLY A 27 -18.81 5.27 14.49
CA GLY A 27 -18.01 4.74 15.58
C GLY A 27 -18.52 5.24 16.94
N PRO A 28 -17.81 4.90 18.05
CA PRO A 28 -18.13 5.40 19.39
C PRO A 28 -18.23 6.95 19.39
N ASN A 29 -19.16 7.49 20.15
CA ASN A 29 -19.37 8.95 20.32
C ASN A 29 -19.70 9.72 19.04
N GLY A 30 -20.33 9.09 18.03
CA GLY A 30 -20.75 9.77 16.79
C GLY A 30 -19.61 10.03 15.80
N THR A 31 -18.43 9.44 16.00
CA THR A 31 -17.31 9.54 15.05
C THR A 31 -17.60 8.76 13.78
N GLU A 32 -17.09 9.23 12.64
CA GLU A 32 -17.18 8.49 11.37
C GLU A 32 -16.13 7.37 11.33
N ARG A 33 -16.57 6.14 11.08
CA ARG A 33 -15.68 4.99 11.02
C ARG A 33 -15.02 4.88 9.64
N LEU A 34 -13.69 4.75 9.63
CA LEU A 34 -12.88 4.43 8.46
C LEU A 34 -12.07 3.15 8.69
N GLN A 35 -12.14 2.23 7.74
CA GLN A 35 -11.32 1.03 7.71
C GLN A 35 -10.14 1.25 6.77
N LEU A 36 -8.92 1.21 7.32
CA LEU A 36 -7.67 1.26 6.57
C LEU A 36 -7.03 -0.13 6.54
N MET A 37 -6.74 -0.65 5.35
CA MET A 37 -5.91 -1.83 5.17
C MET A 37 -4.49 -1.41 4.79
N LEU A 38 -3.48 -1.92 5.49
CA LEU A 38 -2.08 -1.72 5.14
C LEU A 38 -1.74 -2.52 3.88
N ASP A 39 -0.63 -2.17 3.21
CA ASP A 39 -0.11 -2.89 2.04
C ASP A 39 0.60 -4.19 2.42
N PHE A 40 1.20 -4.22 3.59
CA PHE A 40 2.00 -5.31 4.12
C PHE A 40 1.72 -5.51 5.61
N PHE A 41 2.45 -6.42 6.30
CA PHE A 41 2.38 -6.47 7.76
C PHE A 41 2.88 -5.15 8.38
N PRO A 42 2.39 -4.77 9.58
CA PRO A 42 2.80 -3.52 10.25
C PRO A 42 4.32 -3.42 10.37
N ASN A 43 4.86 -2.26 10.02
CA ASN A 43 6.29 -1.99 10.08
C ASN A 43 6.55 -0.47 10.18
N ALA A 44 7.83 -0.06 10.22
CA ALA A 44 8.19 1.34 10.43
C ALA A 44 7.74 2.28 9.32
N ASP A 45 7.48 1.80 8.09
CA ASP A 45 6.94 2.63 7.00
C ASP A 45 5.50 3.10 7.29
N HIS A 46 4.81 2.44 8.22
CA HIS A 46 3.46 2.81 8.69
C HIS A 46 3.48 3.71 9.92
N THR A 47 4.64 4.09 10.47
CA THR A 47 4.73 4.86 11.72
C THR A 47 3.90 6.15 11.72
N PRO A 48 3.73 6.91 10.61
CA PRO A 48 2.86 8.09 10.60
C PRO A 48 1.41 7.80 10.99
N ILE A 49 0.89 6.62 10.62
CA ILE A 49 -0.48 6.19 10.94
C ILE A 49 -0.63 5.97 12.45
N TYR A 50 0.32 5.24 13.06
CA TYR A 50 0.32 4.97 14.49
C TYR A 50 0.63 6.22 15.32
N ALA A 51 1.47 7.13 14.81
CA ALA A 51 1.72 8.43 15.42
C ALA A 51 0.44 9.29 15.43
N ALA A 52 -0.30 9.34 14.33
CA ALA A 52 -1.57 10.05 14.26
C ALA A 52 -2.62 9.46 15.21
N GLN A 53 -2.67 8.14 15.33
CA GLN A 53 -3.59 7.45 16.26
C GLN A 53 -3.24 7.75 17.72
N ALA A 54 -1.96 7.62 18.10
CA ALA A 54 -1.49 7.88 19.46
C ALA A 54 -1.53 9.37 19.84
N GLY A 55 -1.41 10.28 18.85
CA GLY A 55 -1.58 11.71 19.02
C GLY A 55 -3.03 12.15 19.17
N GLY A 56 -4.00 11.24 18.96
CA GLY A 56 -5.43 11.58 19.01
C GLY A 56 -5.96 12.28 17.76
N HIS A 57 -5.14 12.48 16.73
CA HIS A 57 -5.46 13.33 15.58
C HIS A 57 -6.66 12.85 14.76
N PHE A 58 -6.91 11.54 14.71
CA PHE A 58 -8.13 11.01 14.08
C PHE A 58 -9.37 11.41 14.88
N LYS A 59 -9.34 11.27 16.21
CA LYS A 59 -10.46 11.63 17.10
C LYS A 59 -10.76 13.12 17.07
N ASP A 60 -9.73 13.97 17.03
CA ASP A 60 -9.85 15.44 16.92
C ASP A 60 -10.58 15.86 15.65
N LEU A 61 -10.55 15.02 14.62
CA LEU A 61 -11.22 15.22 13.33
C LEU A 61 -12.51 14.37 13.20
N GLY A 62 -13.02 13.86 14.33
CA GLY A 62 -14.26 13.08 14.35
C GLY A 62 -14.18 11.72 13.69
N LEU A 63 -12.98 11.12 13.63
CA LEU A 63 -12.76 9.83 12.95
C LEU A 63 -12.44 8.70 13.94
N ASP A 64 -12.99 7.52 13.67
CA ASP A 64 -12.61 6.23 14.26
C ASP A 64 -11.92 5.38 13.18
N VAL A 65 -10.57 5.42 13.14
CA VAL A 65 -9.79 4.72 12.12
C VAL A 65 -9.37 3.34 12.62
N GLN A 66 -9.83 2.31 11.93
CA GLN A 66 -9.51 0.90 12.20
C GLN A 66 -8.43 0.42 11.23
N VAL A 67 -7.20 0.22 11.72
CA VAL A 67 -6.06 -0.24 10.93
C VAL A 67 -6.02 -1.77 10.92
N ARG A 68 -5.86 -2.38 9.74
CA ARG A 68 -5.80 -3.83 9.55
C ARG A 68 -4.61 -4.20 8.67
N ALA A 69 -3.90 -5.26 9.05
CA ALA A 69 -2.92 -5.90 8.18
C ALA A 69 -3.64 -6.79 7.14
N PRO A 70 -3.11 -6.91 5.92
CA PRO A 70 -3.64 -7.84 4.93
C PRO A 70 -3.23 -9.29 5.25
N ALA A 71 -4.05 -10.25 4.83
CA ALA A 71 -3.70 -11.67 4.86
C ALA A 71 -2.84 -12.10 3.65
N ASP A 72 -2.84 -11.30 2.58
CA ASP A 72 -2.13 -11.53 1.33
C ASP A 72 -1.66 -10.15 0.79
N PRO A 73 -0.35 -9.99 0.42
CA PRO A 73 0.17 -8.71 -0.07
C PRO A 73 -0.56 -8.15 -1.29
N ALA A 74 -1.16 -9.01 -2.13
CA ALA A 74 -1.91 -8.59 -3.30
C ALA A 74 -3.39 -8.27 -3.01
N ALA A 75 -3.84 -8.29 -1.74
CA ALA A 75 -5.25 -8.07 -1.39
C ALA A 75 -5.64 -6.59 -1.22
N PRO A 76 -4.81 -5.67 -0.69
CA PRO A 76 -5.23 -4.36 -0.24
C PRO A 76 -5.97 -3.53 -1.29
N LEU A 77 -5.39 -3.33 -2.46
CA LEU A 77 -6.03 -2.58 -3.55
C LEU A 77 -7.37 -3.19 -3.95
N ARG A 78 -7.44 -4.52 -4.09
CA ARG A 78 -8.69 -5.21 -4.45
C ARG A 78 -9.78 -5.05 -3.40
N GLN A 79 -9.42 -5.02 -2.11
CA GLN A 79 -10.38 -4.81 -1.01
C GLN A 79 -10.93 -3.38 -1.02
N ALA A 80 -10.08 -2.37 -1.27
CA ALA A 80 -10.50 -0.97 -1.42
C ALA A 80 -11.38 -0.77 -2.65
N ALA A 81 -10.98 -1.31 -3.82
CA ALA A 81 -11.76 -1.23 -5.05
C ALA A 81 -13.14 -1.88 -4.91
N ALA A 82 -13.23 -3.00 -4.18
CA ALA A 82 -14.50 -3.68 -3.89
C ALA A 82 -15.33 -3.00 -2.76
N GLY A 83 -14.83 -1.92 -2.16
CA GLY A 83 -15.49 -1.23 -1.03
C GLY A 83 -15.61 -2.08 0.24
N ARG A 84 -14.77 -3.10 0.40
CA ARG A 84 -14.72 -3.93 1.62
C ARG A 84 -13.94 -3.26 2.74
N VAL A 85 -13.01 -2.37 2.38
CA VAL A 85 -12.38 -1.38 3.25
C VAL A 85 -12.56 -0.01 2.62
N ASP A 86 -12.49 1.05 3.41
CA ASP A 86 -12.67 2.41 2.90
C ASP A 86 -11.40 2.92 2.22
N LEU A 87 -10.26 2.63 2.83
CA LEU A 87 -8.93 2.97 2.35
C LEU A 87 -8.01 1.75 2.39
N ALA A 88 -7.05 1.71 1.48
CA ALA A 88 -5.91 0.82 1.59
C ALA A 88 -4.62 1.57 1.26
N LEU A 89 -3.48 1.07 1.75
CA LEU A 89 -2.18 1.37 1.16
C LEU A 89 -1.95 0.47 -0.05
N SER A 90 -1.39 1.05 -1.09
CA SER A 90 -1.02 0.41 -2.35
C SER A 90 0.15 1.18 -2.97
N TYR A 91 0.43 0.94 -4.23
CA TYR A 91 1.58 1.44 -4.97
C TYR A 91 1.11 2.12 -6.26
N GLU A 92 1.71 3.25 -6.66
CA GLU A 92 1.35 3.94 -7.92
C GLU A 92 1.30 2.98 -9.12
N PRO A 93 2.33 2.11 -9.36
CA PRO A 93 2.28 1.17 -10.49
C PRO A 93 1.12 0.18 -10.40
N GLU A 94 0.74 -0.25 -9.20
CA GLU A 94 -0.40 -1.15 -9.00
C GLU A 94 -1.73 -0.44 -9.32
N VAL A 95 -1.89 0.82 -8.89
CA VAL A 95 -3.07 1.64 -9.18
C VAL A 95 -3.23 1.83 -10.69
N ILE A 96 -2.17 2.23 -11.39
CA ILE A 96 -2.19 2.45 -12.84
C ILE A 96 -2.57 1.16 -13.59
N ARG A 97 -1.99 0.02 -13.21
CA ARG A 97 -2.32 -1.28 -13.83
C ARG A 97 -3.76 -1.73 -13.54
N ALA A 98 -4.23 -1.50 -12.33
CA ALA A 98 -5.60 -1.81 -11.96
C ALA A 98 -6.61 -0.99 -12.80
N ARG A 99 -6.35 0.30 -12.95
CA ARG A 99 -7.19 1.17 -13.78
C ARG A 99 -7.14 0.82 -15.26
N ASP A 100 -5.98 0.46 -15.79
CA ASP A 100 -5.83 -0.04 -17.16
C ASP A 100 -6.75 -1.27 -17.43
N LYS A 101 -6.89 -2.13 -16.44
CA LYS A 101 -7.80 -3.28 -16.43
C LYS A 101 -9.27 -2.93 -16.13
N GLY A 102 -9.60 -1.65 -15.95
CA GLY A 102 -10.95 -1.18 -15.66
C GLY A 102 -11.39 -1.31 -14.19
N VAL A 103 -10.46 -1.55 -13.27
CA VAL A 103 -10.75 -1.59 -11.83
C VAL A 103 -10.98 -0.16 -11.33
N ASP A 104 -12.08 0.07 -10.59
CA ASP A 104 -12.42 1.37 -10.03
C ASP A 104 -11.65 1.63 -8.74
N VAL A 105 -10.50 2.27 -8.83
CA VAL A 105 -9.65 2.67 -7.72
C VAL A 105 -8.96 3.99 -8.03
N VAL A 106 -8.79 4.85 -7.02
CA VAL A 106 -8.15 6.16 -7.13
C VAL A 106 -7.16 6.33 -5.97
N ALA A 107 -5.94 6.77 -6.26
CA ALA A 107 -5.00 7.21 -5.24
C ALA A 107 -5.41 8.61 -4.75
N VAL A 108 -5.55 8.77 -3.43
CA VAL A 108 -6.06 9.98 -2.79
C VAL A 108 -4.99 10.76 -2.02
N GLY A 109 -3.77 10.23 -1.97
CA GLY A 109 -2.62 10.90 -1.36
C GLY A 109 -1.43 9.96 -1.20
N ALA A 110 -0.22 10.47 -1.34
CA ALA A 110 1.02 9.72 -1.20
C ALA A 110 1.54 9.76 0.26
N LEU A 111 1.96 8.60 0.76
CA LEU A 111 2.67 8.47 2.04
C LEU A 111 4.18 8.52 1.83
N VAL A 112 4.69 7.83 0.79
CA VAL A 112 6.10 7.81 0.41
C VAL A 112 6.21 8.06 -1.09
N GLN A 113 6.86 9.17 -1.46
CA GLN A 113 6.91 9.71 -2.83
C GLN A 113 8.19 9.32 -3.58
N GLN A 114 8.88 8.28 -3.15
CA GLN A 114 10.10 7.77 -3.80
C GLN A 114 10.11 6.25 -3.79
N PRO A 115 10.68 5.60 -4.82
CA PRO A 115 10.79 4.15 -4.89
C PRO A 115 11.57 3.55 -3.71
N LEU A 116 10.95 2.64 -3.00
CA LEU A 116 11.57 1.78 -1.99
C LEU A 116 11.89 0.40 -2.57
N THR A 117 11.07 -0.03 -3.52
CA THR A 117 11.21 -1.33 -4.21
C THR A 117 12.60 -1.51 -4.80
N SER A 118 13.16 -2.68 -4.58
CA SER A 118 14.51 -3.04 -5.00
C SER A 118 14.59 -4.52 -5.40
N ILE A 119 15.62 -4.84 -6.17
CA ILE A 119 16.10 -6.21 -6.33
C ILE A 119 17.13 -6.43 -5.21
N ILE A 120 16.90 -7.42 -4.36
CA ILE A 120 17.81 -7.76 -3.27
C ILE A 120 18.29 -9.20 -3.43
N SER A 121 19.60 -9.41 -3.24
CA SER A 121 20.21 -10.73 -3.26
C SER A 121 21.30 -10.86 -2.20
N LEU A 122 21.70 -12.09 -1.88
CA LEU A 122 22.86 -12.34 -1.03
C LEU A 122 24.13 -12.38 -1.87
N PRO A 123 25.32 -12.12 -1.29
CA PRO A 123 26.60 -12.04 -2.03
C PRO A 123 26.91 -13.30 -2.84
N ASP A 124 26.58 -14.47 -2.31
CA ASP A 124 26.82 -15.78 -2.94
C ASP A 124 25.98 -16.04 -4.19
N ALA A 125 24.89 -15.27 -4.41
CA ALA A 125 24.11 -15.34 -5.64
C ALA A 125 24.84 -14.71 -6.84
N GLY A 126 25.85 -13.84 -6.61
CA GLY A 126 26.64 -13.21 -7.65
C GLY A 126 25.90 -12.16 -8.48
N ILE A 127 24.80 -11.61 -7.96
CA ILE A 127 23.93 -10.65 -8.67
C ILE A 127 24.34 -9.22 -8.28
N ARG A 128 24.93 -8.48 -9.21
CA ARG A 128 25.39 -7.08 -9.04
C ARG A 128 24.65 -6.12 -9.96
N THR A 129 24.12 -6.63 -11.07
CA THR A 129 23.37 -5.88 -12.07
C THR A 129 22.14 -6.69 -12.50
N PRO A 130 21.13 -6.08 -13.12
CA PRO A 130 20.00 -6.82 -13.67
C PRO A 130 20.37 -7.92 -14.70
N LYS A 131 21.52 -7.78 -15.38
CA LYS A 131 22.02 -8.81 -16.33
C LYS A 131 22.35 -10.14 -15.65
N ASP A 132 22.74 -10.09 -14.38
CA ASP A 132 23.13 -11.26 -13.61
C ASP A 132 21.92 -12.11 -13.16
N LEU A 133 20.69 -11.63 -13.42
CA LEU A 133 19.46 -12.37 -13.16
C LEU A 133 19.20 -13.51 -14.15
N ARG A 134 19.94 -13.57 -15.27
CA ARG A 134 19.80 -14.66 -16.25
C ARG A 134 19.99 -16.03 -15.59
N GLY A 135 19.02 -16.93 -15.76
CA GLY A 135 19.01 -18.26 -15.17
C GLY A 135 18.71 -18.30 -13.67
N LYS A 136 18.39 -17.17 -13.05
CA LYS A 136 18.15 -17.08 -11.61
C LYS A 136 16.66 -17.26 -11.26
N LYS A 137 16.42 -17.61 -10.00
CA LYS A 137 15.10 -17.63 -9.38
C LYS A 137 14.88 -16.29 -8.67
N VAL A 138 13.85 -15.56 -9.07
CA VAL A 138 13.47 -14.25 -8.47
C VAL A 138 12.15 -14.40 -7.73
N GLY A 139 12.18 -14.13 -6.42
CA GLY A 139 10.99 -14.10 -5.56
C GLY A 139 10.27 -12.77 -5.64
N THR A 140 8.94 -12.79 -5.70
CA THR A 140 8.08 -11.60 -5.59
C THR A 140 7.04 -11.79 -4.49
N ALA A 141 6.46 -10.70 -3.99
CA ALA A 141 5.34 -10.77 -3.05
C ALA A 141 4.00 -11.17 -3.73
N GLY A 142 4.01 -11.42 -5.05
CA GLY A 142 2.81 -11.77 -5.80
C GLY A 142 1.91 -10.60 -6.17
N ILE A 143 2.41 -9.36 -6.01
CA ILE A 143 1.70 -8.15 -6.43
C ILE A 143 1.93 -7.94 -7.94
N ASP A 144 0.87 -7.72 -8.68
CA ASP A 144 0.86 -7.76 -10.15
C ASP A 144 1.91 -6.85 -10.83
N TYR A 145 2.19 -5.67 -10.27
CA TYR A 145 3.18 -4.78 -10.85
C TYR A 145 4.63 -5.28 -10.75
N GLN A 146 4.94 -6.17 -9.79
CA GLN A 146 6.30 -6.68 -9.57
C GLN A 146 6.76 -7.54 -10.73
N SER A 147 5.91 -8.44 -11.23
CA SER A 147 6.18 -9.20 -12.46
C SER A 147 6.41 -8.28 -13.65
N ALA A 148 5.61 -7.23 -13.78
CA ALA A 148 5.76 -6.24 -14.83
C ALA A 148 7.09 -5.49 -14.74
N PHE A 149 7.50 -5.08 -13.54
CA PHE A 149 8.80 -4.45 -13.32
C PHE A 149 9.95 -5.39 -13.64
N LEU A 150 9.87 -6.65 -13.20
CA LEU A 150 10.89 -7.65 -13.52
C LEU A 150 11.06 -7.75 -15.04
N GLN A 151 9.98 -7.89 -15.78
CA GLN A 151 9.99 -7.95 -17.24
C GLN A 151 10.65 -6.71 -17.87
N ALA A 152 10.24 -5.50 -17.47
CA ALA A 152 10.79 -4.25 -18.01
C ALA A 152 12.28 -4.08 -17.69
N ILE A 153 12.70 -4.40 -16.47
CA ILE A 153 14.10 -4.32 -16.04
C ILE A 153 14.96 -5.31 -16.83
N LEU A 154 14.49 -6.55 -17.04
CA LEU A 154 15.22 -7.58 -17.79
C LEU A 154 15.34 -7.18 -19.26
N GLN A 155 14.26 -6.72 -19.89
CA GLN A 155 14.27 -6.25 -21.27
C GLN A 155 15.27 -5.10 -21.46
N LYS A 156 15.24 -4.11 -20.56
CA LYS A 156 16.20 -2.99 -20.59
C LYS A 156 17.65 -3.45 -20.39
N ALA A 157 17.87 -4.50 -19.62
CA ALA A 157 19.19 -5.10 -19.41
C ALA A 157 19.62 -6.03 -20.55
N GLY A 158 18.79 -6.28 -21.58
CA GLY A 158 19.08 -7.22 -22.68
C GLY A 158 19.04 -8.69 -22.23
N VAL A 159 18.23 -8.99 -21.21
CA VAL A 159 17.99 -10.35 -20.70
C VAL A 159 16.59 -10.78 -21.14
N ASP A 160 16.50 -11.97 -21.76
CA ASP A 160 15.21 -12.57 -22.07
C ASP A 160 14.46 -12.90 -20.75
N PRO A 161 13.27 -12.35 -20.51
CA PRO A 161 12.49 -12.65 -19.32
C PRO A 161 12.18 -14.14 -19.16
N ALA A 162 12.04 -14.89 -20.25
CA ALA A 162 11.82 -16.35 -20.22
C ALA A 162 13.00 -17.12 -19.60
N GLY A 163 14.19 -16.51 -19.56
CA GLY A 163 15.38 -17.07 -18.92
C GLY A 163 15.44 -16.84 -17.39
N VAL A 164 14.40 -16.25 -16.77
CA VAL A 164 14.32 -15.95 -15.32
C VAL A 164 13.11 -16.65 -14.73
N MET A 165 13.32 -17.37 -13.62
CA MET A 165 12.24 -18.11 -12.96
C MET A 165 11.62 -17.24 -11.85
N GLU A 166 10.46 -16.64 -12.10
CA GLU A 166 9.71 -15.92 -11.06
C GLU A 166 9.00 -16.91 -10.11
N ARG A 167 9.00 -16.55 -8.81
CA ARG A 167 8.35 -17.30 -7.73
C ARG A 167 7.57 -16.34 -6.82
N ASN A 168 6.28 -16.56 -6.66
CA ASN A 168 5.53 -15.89 -5.61
C ASN A 168 5.93 -16.47 -4.25
N VAL A 169 6.45 -15.63 -3.36
CA VAL A 169 6.85 -15.99 -2.00
C VAL A 169 6.02 -15.24 -0.94
N GLY A 170 5.04 -14.43 -1.37
CA GLY A 170 4.18 -13.66 -0.47
C GLY A 170 4.99 -12.75 0.46
N PHE A 171 4.70 -12.83 1.75
CA PHE A 171 5.42 -12.06 2.78
C PHE A 171 6.86 -12.56 3.05
N ASP A 172 7.25 -13.74 2.57
CA ASP A 172 8.49 -14.41 2.92
C ASP A 172 9.69 -13.99 2.06
N LEU A 173 9.83 -12.70 1.71
CA LEU A 173 10.91 -12.20 0.85
C LEU A 173 12.29 -12.52 1.42
N ASN A 174 12.62 -12.05 2.63
CA ASN A 174 13.90 -12.36 3.29
C ASN A 174 14.06 -13.83 3.69
N PRO A 175 13.05 -14.52 4.24
CA PRO A 175 13.12 -15.96 4.49
C PRO A 175 13.45 -16.77 3.25
N ALA A 176 12.88 -16.44 2.08
CA ALA A 176 13.13 -17.12 0.83
C ALA A 176 14.59 -16.94 0.34
N LEU A 177 15.19 -15.74 0.54
CA LEU A 177 16.61 -15.51 0.28
C LEU A 177 17.50 -16.31 1.23
N LEU A 178 17.21 -16.25 2.53
CA LEU A 178 18.04 -16.87 3.56
C LEU A 178 18.05 -18.40 3.46
N THR A 179 16.96 -19.00 3.00
CA THR A 179 16.82 -20.45 2.77
C THR A 179 17.23 -20.87 1.34
N LYS A 180 17.69 -19.93 0.50
CA LYS A 180 18.08 -20.16 -0.89
C LYS A 180 16.95 -20.74 -1.77
N LYS A 181 15.71 -20.52 -1.37
CA LYS A 181 14.52 -20.84 -2.18
C LYS A 181 14.48 -20.01 -3.46
N VAL A 182 15.02 -18.79 -3.39
CA VAL A 182 15.24 -17.86 -4.49
C VAL A 182 16.65 -17.26 -4.42
N ASP A 183 17.18 -16.81 -5.58
CA ASP A 183 18.50 -16.20 -5.70
C ASP A 183 18.45 -14.68 -5.46
N ALA A 184 17.32 -14.07 -5.80
CA ALA A 184 17.03 -12.65 -5.56
C ALA A 184 15.54 -12.46 -5.25
N THR A 185 15.19 -11.31 -4.69
CA THR A 185 13.81 -10.85 -4.61
C THR A 185 13.63 -9.56 -5.39
N LEU A 186 12.44 -9.34 -5.95
CA LEU A 186 11.95 -8.05 -6.44
C LEU A 186 10.65 -7.71 -5.69
N GLY A 187 10.55 -6.49 -5.20
CA GLY A 187 9.47 -6.06 -4.30
C GLY A 187 9.94 -5.92 -2.85
N SER A 188 11.13 -6.39 -2.52
CA SER A 188 11.80 -6.05 -1.27
C SER A 188 12.15 -4.58 -1.23
N PHE A 189 11.94 -3.93 -0.08
CA PHE A 189 12.28 -2.53 0.13
C PHE A 189 13.73 -2.39 0.63
N TRP A 190 14.49 -1.46 0.02
CA TRP A 190 15.88 -1.21 0.42
C TRP A 190 15.98 -0.73 1.88
N ASN A 191 14.96 -0.03 2.36
CA ASN A 191 14.89 0.53 3.71
C ASN A 191 14.37 -0.47 4.75
N TYR A 192 13.70 -1.55 4.36
CA TYR A 192 13.18 -2.57 5.28
C TYR A 192 13.93 -3.90 5.14
N GLU A 193 13.68 -4.68 4.09
CA GLU A 193 14.34 -5.98 3.86
C GLU A 193 15.86 -5.84 3.78
N GLY A 194 16.34 -4.77 3.11
CA GLY A 194 17.76 -4.49 3.02
C GLY A 194 18.40 -4.20 4.37
N ILE A 195 17.70 -3.50 5.27
CA ILE A 195 18.19 -3.23 6.65
C ILE A 195 18.13 -4.50 7.49
N ASP A 196 17.03 -5.28 7.43
CA ASP A 196 16.89 -6.53 8.16
C ASP A 196 18.03 -7.51 7.84
N LEU A 197 18.36 -7.69 6.56
CA LEU A 197 19.50 -8.52 6.15
C LEU A 197 20.84 -7.96 6.65
N ARG A 198 21.04 -6.64 6.65
CA ARG A 198 22.27 -6.02 7.21
C ARG A 198 22.38 -6.26 8.72
N LEU A 199 21.29 -6.10 9.47
CA LEU A 199 21.28 -6.38 10.92
C LEU A 199 21.58 -7.86 11.20
N LYS A 200 21.14 -8.76 10.32
CA LYS A 200 21.48 -10.20 10.34
C LYS A 200 22.87 -10.51 9.79
N LYS A 201 23.70 -9.49 9.50
CA LYS A 201 25.08 -9.61 8.96
C LYS A 201 25.18 -10.39 7.65
N ARG A 202 24.18 -10.24 6.77
CA ARG A 202 24.11 -10.95 5.48
C ARG A 202 24.68 -10.18 4.31
N ASN A 203 25.07 -8.91 4.48
CA ASN A 203 25.66 -8.03 3.47
C ASN A 203 24.92 -8.05 2.12
N PRO A 204 23.62 -7.74 2.06
CA PRO A 204 22.83 -7.87 0.85
C PRO A 204 23.37 -6.94 -0.27
N GLN A 205 23.30 -7.42 -1.50
CA GLN A 205 23.36 -6.60 -2.70
C GLN A 205 21.99 -6.01 -2.95
N VAL A 206 21.90 -4.68 -3.09
CA VAL A 206 20.63 -3.96 -3.28
C VAL A 206 20.71 -3.17 -4.58
N ILE A 207 19.85 -3.48 -5.52
CA ILE A 207 19.68 -2.75 -6.77
C ILE A 207 18.31 -2.08 -6.72
N ARG A 208 18.27 -0.77 -6.47
CA ARG A 208 17.02 0.00 -6.46
C ARG A 208 16.42 0.01 -7.87
N VAL A 209 15.11 -0.11 -7.98
CA VAL A 209 14.44 -0.17 -9.31
C VAL A 209 14.62 1.12 -10.10
N ASP A 210 14.71 2.30 -9.45
CA ASP A 210 15.01 3.58 -10.09
C ASP A 210 16.42 3.65 -10.69
N LYS A 211 17.34 2.82 -10.23
CA LYS A 211 18.68 2.62 -10.83
C LYS A 211 18.72 1.46 -11.83
N ALA A 212 17.70 0.63 -11.85
CA ALA A 212 17.56 -0.49 -12.78
C ALA A 212 16.74 -0.13 -14.04
N GLY A 213 16.26 1.11 -14.12
CA GLY A 213 15.61 1.62 -15.32
C GLY A 213 14.11 1.86 -15.21
N VAL A 214 13.53 1.71 -14.04
CA VAL A 214 12.18 2.18 -13.72
C VAL A 214 12.28 3.66 -13.32
N PRO A 215 11.48 4.58 -13.86
CA PRO A 215 11.46 5.96 -13.41
C PRO A 215 11.03 6.10 -11.93
N THR A 216 11.17 7.29 -11.35
CA THR A 216 10.59 7.59 -10.05
C THR A 216 9.07 7.48 -10.06
N TYR A 217 8.50 7.12 -8.92
CA TYR A 217 7.06 6.98 -8.69
C TYR A 217 6.76 7.03 -7.19
N ASP A 218 5.49 7.25 -6.83
CA ASP A 218 5.03 7.21 -5.44
C ASP A 218 4.97 5.75 -4.95
N GLU A 219 5.88 5.37 -4.04
CA GLU A 219 5.90 3.98 -3.55
C GLU A 219 4.68 3.63 -2.73
N LEU A 220 4.31 4.44 -1.74
CA LEU A 220 3.16 4.16 -0.90
C LEU A 220 2.10 5.24 -1.09
N VAL A 221 0.91 4.82 -1.57
CA VAL A 221 -0.23 5.69 -1.79
C VAL A 221 -1.47 5.16 -1.06
N PHE A 222 -2.27 6.05 -0.50
CA PHE A 222 -3.60 5.71 0.00
C PHE A 222 -4.56 5.64 -1.18
N VAL A 223 -5.33 4.55 -1.24
CA VAL A 223 -6.28 4.30 -2.33
C VAL A 223 -7.69 4.05 -1.80
N ALA A 224 -8.68 4.45 -2.60
CA ALA A 224 -10.09 4.20 -2.36
C ALA A 224 -10.82 3.91 -3.68
N SER A 225 -12.03 3.34 -3.64
CA SER A 225 -12.90 3.31 -4.81
C SER A 225 -13.47 4.71 -5.09
N SER A 226 -13.80 5.03 -6.36
CA SER A 226 -14.47 6.30 -6.70
C SER A 226 -15.77 6.48 -5.93
N LYS A 227 -16.48 5.39 -5.63
CA LYS A 227 -17.67 5.42 -4.77
C LYS A 227 -17.33 5.87 -3.36
N THR A 228 -16.28 5.31 -2.74
CA THR A 228 -15.85 5.72 -1.39
C THR A 228 -15.39 7.16 -1.37
N VAL A 229 -14.65 7.62 -2.38
CA VAL A 229 -14.25 9.03 -2.54
C VAL A 229 -15.47 9.96 -2.56
N LYS A 230 -16.51 9.59 -3.32
CA LYS A 230 -17.74 10.38 -3.40
C LYS A 230 -18.55 10.38 -2.10
N GLU A 231 -18.63 9.24 -1.42
CA GLU A 231 -19.48 9.09 -0.21
C GLU A 231 -18.78 9.55 1.07
N LYS A 232 -17.44 9.49 1.13
CA LYS A 232 -16.63 9.74 2.33
C LYS A 232 -15.48 10.75 2.10
N GLY A 233 -15.61 11.64 1.13
CA GLY A 233 -14.56 12.59 0.77
C GLY A 233 -14.07 13.45 1.94
N ASP A 234 -14.98 13.94 2.78
CA ASP A 234 -14.63 14.75 3.96
C ASP A 234 -13.90 13.93 5.03
N ALA A 235 -14.32 12.69 5.25
CA ALA A 235 -13.63 11.76 6.15
C ALA A 235 -12.22 11.40 5.64
N ILE A 236 -12.06 11.21 4.32
CA ILE A 236 -10.75 10.96 3.70
C ILE A 236 -9.85 12.20 3.83
N ARG A 237 -10.38 13.41 3.63
CA ARG A 237 -9.65 14.67 3.85
C ARG A 237 -9.20 14.79 5.31
N GLY A 238 -10.09 14.51 6.24
CA GLY A 238 -9.77 14.46 7.67
C GLY A 238 -8.70 13.43 8.00
N PHE A 239 -8.79 12.23 7.41
CA PHE A 239 -7.80 11.17 7.55
C PHE A 239 -6.40 11.65 7.09
N LEU A 240 -6.28 12.20 5.88
CA LEU A 240 -5.02 12.71 5.35
C LEU A 240 -4.46 13.87 6.21
N GLY A 241 -5.35 14.74 6.73
CA GLY A 241 -4.98 15.79 7.67
C GLY A 241 -4.45 15.25 9.00
N ALA A 242 -5.03 14.17 9.51
CA ALA A 242 -4.54 13.50 10.72
C ALA A 242 -3.17 12.85 10.50
N ILE A 243 -2.96 12.19 9.35
CA ILE A 243 -1.65 11.63 8.98
C ILE A 243 -0.60 12.74 8.87
N ALA A 244 -0.91 13.88 8.25
CA ALA A 244 -0.01 15.03 8.17
C ALA A 244 0.43 15.51 9.57
N ARG A 245 -0.51 15.56 10.54
CA ARG A 245 -0.18 15.88 11.95
C ARG A 245 0.70 14.80 12.57
N GLY A 246 0.40 13.52 12.29
CA GLY A 246 1.23 12.39 12.74
C GLY A 246 2.66 12.46 12.22
N VAL A 247 2.86 12.85 10.96
CA VAL A 247 4.20 13.07 10.39
C VAL A 247 4.92 14.23 11.07
N ARG A 248 4.23 15.34 11.39
CA ARG A 248 4.83 16.44 12.16
C ARG A 248 5.29 16.01 13.54
N ASP A 249 4.43 15.28 14.26
CA ASP A 249 4.76 14.75 15.58
C ASP A 249 5.96 13.79 15.51
N LEU A 250 5.96 12.93 14.50
CA LEU A 250 7.04 11.98 14.24
C LEU A 250 8.37 12.67 13.95
N ARG A 251 8.35 13.76 13.18
CA ARG A 251 9.56 14.58 12.91
C ARG A 251 10.06 15.30 14.17
N ALA A 252 9.15 15.77 15.01
CA ALA A 252 9.50 16.41 16.28
C ALA A 252 10.02 15.41 17.32
N ASN A 253 9.46 14.21 17.36
CA ASN A 253 9.84 13.15 18.30
C ASN A 253 9.69 11.76 17.66
N PRO A 254 10.70 11.28 16.87
CA PRO A 254 10.64 9.99 16.21
C PRO A 254 10.42 8.81 17.16
N LYS A 255 10.99 8.89 18.37
CA LYS A 255 10.84 7.83 19.37
C LYS A 255 9.39 7.64 19.80
N LYS A 256 8.64 8.73 20.03
CA LYS A 256 7.24 8.64 20.47
C LYS A 256 6.36 7.93 19.42
N GLY A 257 6.57 8.25 18.13
CA GLY A 257 5.85 7.58 17.04
C GLY A 257 6.25 6.10 16.90
N LEU A 258 7.52 5.79 17.05
CA LEU A 258 8.02 4.41 17.04
C LEU A 258 7.42 3.62 18.21
N ASP A 259 7.41 4.18 19.42
CA ASP A 259 6.82 3.53 20.60
C ASP A 259 5.32 3.24 20.35
N ALA A 260 4.59 4.12 19.66
CA ALA A 260 3.19 3.89 19.30
C ALA A 260 3.01 2.69 18.34
N LEU A 261 3.85 2.59 17.32
CA LEU A 261 3.88 1.43 16.43
C LEU A 261 4.14 0.13 17.19
N LEU A 262 5.17 0.12 18.03
CA LEU A 262 5.59 -1.05 18.80
C LEU A 262 4.57 -1.46 19.86
N ALA A 263 3.90 -0.50 20.50
CA ALA A 263 2.83 -0.77 21.47
C ALA A 263 1.61 -1.45 20.81
N ALA A 264 1.30 -1.06 19.58
CA ALA A 264 0.22 -1.65 18.80
C ALA A 264 0.60 -3.02 18.19
N ASN A 265 1.91 -3.30 18.00
CA ASN A 265 2.41 -4.48 17.29
C ASN A 265 3.61 -5.07 18.06
N ARG A 266 3.33 -5.83 19.09
CA ARG A 266 4.33 -6.30 20.07
C ARG A 266 5.35 -7.31 19.52
N ASP A 267 5.06 -7.93 18.39
CA ASP A 267 5.92 -8.95 17.76
C ASP A 267 7.02 -8.32 16.88
N LEU A 268 7.00 -6.99 16.70
CA LEU A 268 7.99 -6.29 15.90
C LEU A 268 9.34 -6.18 16.64
N ASP A 269 10.44 -6.42 15.91
CA ASP A 269 11.80 -6.17 16.42
C ASP A 269 12.04 -4.66 16.56
N PRO A 270 12.19 -4.11 17.79
CA PRO A 270 12.34 -2.66 17.99
C PRO A 270 13.60 -2.10 17.32
N ARG A 271 14.69 -2.89 17.24
CA ARG A 271 15.93 -2.47 16.62
C ARG A 271 15.77 -2.29 15.12
N LEU A 272 15.14 -3.27 14.46
CA LEU A 272 14.84 -3.17 13.02
C LEU A 272 13.96 -1.96 12.74
N GLN A 273 12.85 -1.81 13.46
CA GLN A 273 11.93 -0.70 13.24
C GLN A 273 12.60 0.67 13.45
N SER A 274 13.48 0.78 14.44
CA SER A 274 14.25 2.01 14.68
C SER A 274 15.19 2.34 13.52
N GLU A 275 15.94 1.36 13.01
CA GLU A 275 16.86 1.59 11.89
C GLU A 275 16.12 1.92 10.58
N VAL A 276 14.97 1.26 10.35
CA VAL A 276 14.09 1.57 9.20
C VAL A 276 13.55 2.99 9.31
N LEU A 277 12.98 3.36 10.47
CA LEU A 277 12.42 4.70 10.66
C LEU A 277 13.44 5.82 10.41
N LYS A 278 14.69 5.65 10.83
CA LYS A 278 15.75 6.65 10.61
C LYS A 278 15.90 7.03 9.14
N VAL A 279 15.84 6.05 8.24
CA VAL A 279 16.02 6.28 6.81
C VAL A 279 14.73 6.62 6.08
N THR A 280 13.57 6.22 6.63
CA THR A 280 12.26 6.47 6.02
C THR A 280 11.69 7.83 6.42
N LEU A 281 12.00 8.32 7.62
CA LEU A 281 11.47 9.59 8.14
C LEU A 281 11.61 10.78 7.19
N PRO A 282 12.76 10.99 6.50
CA PRO A 282 12.87 12.07 5.52
C PRO A 282 11.94 11.92 4.31
N LEU A 283 11.53 10.68 3.98
CA LEU A 283 10.74 10.36 2.78
C LEU A 283 9.25 10.67 2.94
N TYR A 284 8.78 10.94 4.16
CA TYR A 284 7.41 11.38 4.39
C TYR A 284 7.19 12.87 4.11
N ALA A 285 8.27 13.63 3.87
CA ALA A 285 8.16 15.05 3.58
C ALA A 285 7.62 15.27 2.16
N PRO A 286 6.56 16.08 1.99
CA PRO A 286 6.13 16.45 0.65
C PRO A 286 7.17 17.36 -0.03
N PRO A 287 7.11 17.52 -1.36
CA PRO A 287 7.91 18.51 -2.05
C PRO A 287 7.68 19.91 -1.48
N ALA A 288 8.69 20.77 -1.56
CA ALA A 288 8.62 22.14 -1.02
C ALA A 288 7.40 22.90 -1.55
N GLY A 289 6.63 23.51 -0.64
CA GLY A 289 5.42 24.27 -0.98
C GLY A 289 4.20 23.42 -1.34
N ARG A 290 4.26 22.11 -1.23
CA ARG A 290 3.13 21.21 -1.46
C ARG A 290 2.55 20.70 -0.14
N PRO A 291 1.23 20.40 -0.09
CA PRO A 291 0.63 19.75 1.06
C PRO A 291 1.13 18.31 1.22
N PHE A 292 1.00 17.77 2.43
CA PHE A 292 1.23 16.34 2.66
C PHE A 292 0.32 15.50 1.76
N GLY A 293 0.89 14.44 1.21
CA GLY A 293 0.17 13.53 0.32
C GLY A 293 0.16 13.95 -1.15
N TRP A 294 0.85 15.07 -1.50
CA TRP A 294 0.90 15.55 -2.88
C TRP A 294 1.40 14.47 -3.83
N GLN A 295 0.69 14.30 -4.92
CA GLN A 295 1.00 13.41 -6.03
C GLN A 295 1.31 14.29 -7.24
N GLU A 296 2.57 14.25 -7.74
CA GLU A 296 3.01 15.17 -8.79
C GLU A 296 2.45 14.77 -10.17
N PRO A 297 1.55 15.55 -10.79
CA PRO A 297 0.87 15.14 -12.03
C PRO A 297 1.81 14.83 -13.19
N THR A 298 2.94 15.55 -13.28
CA THR A 298 3.93 15.33 -14.34
C THR A 298 4.68 14.02 -14.16
N GLU A 299 4.98 13.62 -12.91
CA GLU A 299 5.62 12.34 -12.60
C GLU A 299 4.67 11.17 -12.87
N TRP A 300 3.42 11.25 -12.42
CA TRP A 300 2.39 10.23 -12.72
C TRP A 300 2.17 10.06 -14.23
N SER A 301 2.14 11.16 -14.99
CA SER A 301 2.03 11.11 -16.45
C SER A 301 3.26 10.46 -17.11
N ALA A 302 4.46 10.83 -16.65
CA ALA A 302 5.72 10.28 -17.17
C ALA A 302 5.84 8.79 -16.84
N PHE A 303 5.45 8.39 -15.61
CA PHE A 303 5.45 7.00 -15.19
C PHE A 303 4.42 6.18 -15.98
N GLY A 304 3.20 6.68 -16.17
CA GLY A 304 2.20 6.04 -17.03
C GLY A 304 2.65 5.89 -18.47
N LYS A 305 3.39 6.88 -19.00
CA LYS A 305 4.03 6.77 -20.33
C LYS A 305 5.09 5.65 -20.35
N PHE A 306 5.96 5.60 -19.37
CA PHE A 306 6.94 4.51 -19.24
C PHE A 306 6.27 3.14 -19.23
N MET A 307 5.21 2.98 -18.47
CA MET A 307 4.48 1.71 -18.39
C MET A 307 3.88 1.31 -19.76
N ARG A 308 3.34 2.27 -20.52
CA ARG A 308 2.84 2.00 -21.88
C ARG A 308 3.97 1.63 -22.84
N ASP A 309 5.04 2.44 -22.88
CA ASP A 309 6.19 2.22 -23.76
C ASP A 309 6.87 0.87 -23.49
N SER A 310 6.80 0.39 -22.25
CA SER A 310 7.29 -0.95 -21.83
C SER A 310 6.26 -2.07 -22.06
N GLY A 311 5.10 -1.79 -22.64
CA GLY A 311 4.06 -2.78 -22.88
C GLY A 311 3.36 -3.33 -21.61
N LEU A 312 3.48 -2.62 -20.47
CA LEU A 312 2.93 -3.06 -19.19
C LEU A 312 1.45 -2.67 -19.01
N ILE A 313 0.99 -1.67 -19.74
CA ILE A 313 -0.40 -1.21 -19.83
C ILE A 313 -0.73 -0.81 -21.25
N GLN A 314 -2.02 -0.69 -21.57
CA GLN A 314 -2.51 -0.29 -22.90
C GLN A 314 -3.04 1.16 -22.91
N LYS A 315 -3.74 1.57 -21.87
CA LYS A 315 -4.39 2.88 -21.77
C LYS A 315 -3.46 3.92 -21.15
N GLY A 316 -3.59 4.51 -20.16
CA GLY A 316 -2.72 5.48 -19.51
C GLY A 316 -3.12 5.67 -18.03
N ALA A 317 -2.40 6.55 -17.34
CA ALA A 317 -2.63 6.84 -15.94
C ALA A 317 -3.83 7.79 -15.68
N GLY A 318 -4.62 8.14 -16.69
CA GLY A 318 -5.73 9.10 -16.55
C GLY A 318 -6.72 8.73 -15.46
N GLY A 319 -6.97 9.65 -14.52
CA GLY A 319 -7.87 9.44 -13.38
C GLY A 319 -7.37 8.43 -12.34
N ALA A 320 -6.09 8.07 -12.36
CA ALA A 320 -5.51 7.14 -11.39
C ALA A 320 -5.31 7.78 -10.01
N PHE A 321 -5.23 9.08 -9.91
CA PHE A 321 -5.08 9.81 -8.66
C PHE A 321 -5.90 11.10 -8.64
N THR A 322 -6.07 11.67 -7.43
CA THR A 322 -6.58 13.02 -7.20
C THR A 322 -5.86 13.68 -6.04
N ASN A 323 -5.61 14.99 -6.16
CA ASN A 323 -5.10 15.84 -5.08
C ASN A 323 -6.22 16.66 -4.40
N ASP A 324 -7.49 16.51 -4.81
CA ASP A 324 -8.62 17.34 -4.34
C ASP A 324 -8.97 17.08 -2.86
N LEU A 325 -8.51 15.97 -2.30
CA LEU A 325 -8.76 15.58 -0.91
C LEU A 325 -7.59 15.86 0.02
N LEU A 326 -6.51 16.46 -0.47
CA LEU A 326 -5.35 16.76 0.36
C LEU A 326 -5.66 17.85 1.39
N PRO A 327 -5.05 17.82 2.60
CA PRO A 327 -5.18 18.88 3.57
C PRO A 327 -4.59 20.18 3.02
N GLY A 328 -5.26 21.30 3.25
CA GLY A 328 -4.71 22.61 2.93
C GLY A 328 -3.49 22.94 3.82
N GLY A 329 -2.46 23.54 3.21
CA GLY A 329 -1.24 23.92 3.92
C GLY A 329 -0.16 22.84 3.88
N GLY A 330 1.11 23.27 3.96
CA GLY A 330 2.27 22.38 4.10
C GLY A 330 2.34 21.72 5.48
N LEU A 331 3.29 20.80 5.65
CA LEU A 331 3.65 20.21 6.95
C LEU A 331 4.19 21.25 7.90
#